data_7ad340fc306f05dd7786149b7e95af58
#
_entry.id   7ad340fc306f05dd7786149b7e95af58
#
_cell.length_a   1.000
_cell.length_b   1.000
_cell.length_c   1.000
_cell.angle_alpha   90.00
_cell.angle_beta   90.00
_cell.angle_gamma   90.00
#
_symmetry.space_group_name_H-M   'P 1'
#
loop_
_entity.id
_entity.type
_entity.pdbx_description
1 polymer ?
#
loop_
_entity_poly.entity_id
_entity_poly.type
_entity_poly.pdbx_seq_one_letter_code
_entity_poly.pdbx_strand_id
1 'polypeptide(L)' 'MIKLEGEITETATPPNKAHVWKTVSIWFADTQETMDFTLQLDEFKNSQLKVGDKVTIQIDKRFDVDAFTENLFKTN' A
#
# COMPACT_ATOMS: atom_id res chain seq x y z
N MET A 1 2.65 -13.34 7.20
CA MET A 1 2.76 -12.54 5.95
C MET A 1 1.64 -12.92 4.99
N ILE A 2 0.91 -11.94 4.55
CA ILE A 2 -0.17 -12.13 3.58
C ILE A 2 0.23 -11.41 2.30
N LYS A 3 0.11 -12.11 1.17
CA LYS A 3 0.40 -11.51 -0.14
C LYS A 3 -0.87 -11.50 -0.96
N LEU A 4 -1.19 -10.33 -1.52
CA LEU A 4 -2.32 -10.16 -2.43
C LEU A 4 -1.77 -9.73 -3.78
N GLU A 5 -2.14 -10.46 -4.83
CA GLU A 5 -1.69 -10.14 -6.17
C GLU A 5 -2.81 -9.45 -6.93
N GLY A 6 -2.47 -8.33 -7.56
CA GLY A 6 -3.44 -7.52 -8.26
C GLY A 6 -2.89 -6.93 -9.53
N GLU A 7 -3.73 -6.14 -10.18
CA GLU A 7 -3.38 -5.46 -11.41
C GLU A 7 -3.83 -4.00 -11.32
N ILE A 8 -2.97 -3.09 -11.76
CA ILE A 8 -3.33 -1.67 -11.79
C ILE A 8 -4.32 -1.45 -12.91
N THR A 9 -5.52 -1.00 -12.56
CA THR A 9 -6.58 -0.74 -13.54
C THR A 9 -6.74 0.73 -13.87
N GLU A 10 -6.35 1.63 -12.94
CA GLU A 10 -6.50 3.05 -13.13
C GLU A 10 -5.49 3.81 -12.27
N THR A 11 -5.05 4.96 -12.76
CA THR A 11 -4.28 5.92 -11.97
C THR A 11 -4.99 7.26 -12.05
N ALA A 12 -4.99 7.99 -10.94
CA ALA A 12 -5.66 9.28 -10.86
C ALA A 12 -4.83 10.26 -10.03
N THR A 13 -5.11 11.53 -10.24
CA THR A 13 -4.46 12.60 -9.50
C THR A 13 -5.45 13.12 -8.45
N PRO A 14 -5.15 12.99 -7.14
CA PRO A 14 -6.07 13.46 -6.11
C PRO A 14 -6.26 14.97 -6.19
N PRO A 15 -7.49 15.47 -6.04
CA PRO A 15 -7.73 16.91 -6.01
C PRO A 15 -6.94 17.57 -4.88
N ASN A 16 -6.36 18.73 -5.15
CA ASN A 16 -5.61 19.53 -4.18
C ASN A 16 -4.32 18.91 -3.65
N LYS A 17 -3.96 17.71 -4.14
CA LYS A 17 -2.75 17.01 -3.68
C LYS A 17 -1.91 16.47 -4.85
N ALA A 18 -2.17 16.96 -6.06
CA ALA A 18 -1.59 16.44 -7.29
C ALA A 18 -0.06 16.49 -7.34
N HIS A 19 0.54 17.42 -6.65
CA HIS A 19 1.99 17.63 -6.67
C HIS A 19 2.74 16.76 -5.65
N VAL A 20 2.02 16.04 -4.79
CA VAL A 20 2.62 15.25 -3.71
C VAL A 20 2.15 13.80 -3.76
N TRP A 21 0.91 13.54 -4.19
CA TRP A 21 0.26 12.23 -4.11
C TRP A 21 -0.25 11.77 -5.46
N LYS A 22 -0.35 10.46 -5.60
CA LYS A 22 -0.96 9.79 -6.75
C LYS A 22 -1.84 8.67 -6.26
N THR A 23 -3.05 8.56 -6.81
CA THR A 23 -3.97 7.47 -6.47
C THR A 23 -3.87 6.37 -7.52
N VAL A 24 -3.77 5.13 -7.06
CA VAL A 24 -3.66 3.95 -7.91
C VAL A 24 -4.78 2.99 -7.52
N SER A 25 -5.56 2.55 -8.50
CA SER A 25 -6.61 1.56 -8.29
C SER A 25 -6.09 0.19 -8.69
N ILE A 26 -6.24 -0.79 -7.80
CA ILE A 26 -5.73 -2.14 -7.99
C ILE A 26 -6.87 -3.13 -7.89
N TRP A 27 -7.00 -3.99 -8.90
CA TRP A 27 -7.99 -5.06 -8.96
C TRP A 27 -7.35 -6.35 -8.46
N PHE A 28 -8.01 -6.99 -7.50
CA PHE A 28 -7.59 -8.27 -6.95
C PHE A 28 -8.55 -9.37 -7.42
N ALA A 29 -8.07 -10.24 -8.30
CA ALA A 29 -8.93 -11.27 -8.91
C ALA A 29 -9.44 -12.29 -7.90
N ASP A 30 -8.64 -12.63 -6.89
CA ASP A 30 -9.02 -13.65 -5.90
C ASP A 30 -10.25 -13.25 -5.10
N THR A 31 -10.33 -11.98 -4.72
CA THR A 31 -11.44 -11.44 -3.93
C THR A 31 -12.47 -10.70 -4.77
N GLN A 32 -12.15 -10.44 -6.04
CA GLN A 32 -12.97 -9.65 -6.96
C GLN A 32 -13.25 -8.25 -6.43
N GLU A 33 -12.24 -7.65 -5.80
CA GLU A 33 -12.34 -6.32 -5.23
C GLU A 33 -11.35 -5.37 -5.88
N THR A 34 -11.74 -4.11 -5.95
CA THR A 34 -10.84 -3.02 -6.35
C THR A 34 -10.56 -2.15 -5.14
N MET A 35 -9.29 -1.85 -4.91
CA MET A 35 -8.88 -0.99 -3.81
C MET A 35 -8.04 0.16 -4.34
N ASP A 36 -8.24 1.34 -3.76
CA ASP A 36 -7.51 2.55 -4.12
C ASP A 36 -6.42 2.81 -3.08
N PHE A 37 -5.22 3.07 -3.57
CA PHE A 37 -4.08 3.40 -2.72
C PHE A 37 -3.55 4.77 -3.11
N THR A 38 -3.24 5.60 -2.12
CA THR A 38 -2.61 6.89 -2.35
C THR A 38 -1.14 6.76 -2.02
N LEU A 39 -0.30 7.00 -3.04
CA LEU A 39 1.15 6.84 -2.96
C LEU A 39 1.82 8.19 -3.12
N GLN A 40 3.03 8.33 -2.58
CA GLN A 40 3.82 9.52 -2.85
C GLN A 40 4.17 9.58 -4.34
N LEU A 41 4.03 10.76 -4.92
CA LEU A 41 4.22 10.95 -6.35
C LEU A 41 5.63 10.55 -6.79
N ASP A 42 6.64 10.90 -6.01
CA ASP A 42 8.01 10.56 -6.36
C ASP A 42 8.25 9.06 -6.37
N GLU A 43 7.71 8.35 -5.38
CA GLU A 43 7.81 6.89 -5.32
C GLU A 43 7.06 6.25 -6.49
N PHE A 44 5.88 6.79 -6.82
CA PHE A 44 5.12 6.30 -7.97
C PHE A 44 5.92 6.44 -9.27
N LYS A 45 6.53 7.60 -9.49
CA LYS A 45 7.32 7.86 -10.69
C LYS A 45 8.57 6.99 -10.75
N ASN A 46 9.27 6.84 -9.63
CA ASN A 46 10.50 6.05 -9.57
C ASN A 46 10.23 4.57 -9.81
N SER A 47 9.07 4.09 -9.43
CA SER A 47 8.68 2.69 -9.63
C SER A 47 8.19 2.41 -11.05
N GLN A 48 7.94 3.44 -11.85
CA GLN A 48 7.49 3.32 -13.24
C GLN A 48 6.20 2.51 -13.37
N LEU A 49 5.31 2.64 -12.38
CA LEU A 49 4.03 1.94 -12.39
C LEU A 49 3.09 2.53 -13.44
N LYS A 50 2.32 1.66 -14.08
CA LYS A 50 1.34 2.08 -15.10
C LYS A 50 0.16 1.12 -15.12
N VAL A 51 -0.92 1.56 -15.75
CA VAL A 51 -2.11 0.71 -15.94
C VAL A 51 -1.72 -0.57 -16.66
N GLY A 52 -2.22 -1.70 -16.16
CA GLY A 52 -1.90 -3.02 -16.69
C GLY A 52 -0.78 -3.74 -15.97
N ASP A 53 -0.02 -3.05 -15.14
CA ASP A 53 1.07 -3.68 -14.39
C ASP A 53 0.52 -4.60 -13.31
N LYS A 54 1.19 -5.74 -13.13
CA LYS A 54 0.90 -6.67 -12.04
C LYS A 54 1.67 -6.22 -10.81
N VAL A 55 0.99 -6.23 -9.66
CA VAL A 55 1.58 -5.80 -8.40
C VAL A 55 1.27 -6.80 -7.31
N THR A 56 2.12 -6.80 -6.29
CA THR A 56 1.91 -7.62 -5.09
C THR A 56 1.82 -6.69 -3.89
N ILE A 57 0.75 -6.85 -3.11
CA ILE A 57 0.59 -6.14 -1.84
C ILE A 57 0.90 -7.13 -0.72
N GLN A 58 1.80 -6.75 0.15
CA GLN A 58 2.22 -7.60 1.26
C GLN A 58 1.78 -7.00 2.58
N ILE A 59 1.14 -7.82 3.42
CA ILE A 59 0.67 -7.40 4.74
C ILE A 59 1.41 -8.21 5.78
N ASP A 60 2.19 -7.54 6.61
CA ASP A 60 2.92 -8.14 7.70
C ASP A 60 2.52 -7.48 9.00
N LYS A 61 2.49 -8.28 10.06
CA LYS A 61 2.29 -7.72 11.38
C LYS A 61 3.52 -6.90 11.77
N ARG A 62 3.31 -5.64 12.10
CA ARG A 62 4.41 -4.79 12.52
C ARG A 62 4.79 -5.10 13.96
N PHE A 63 6.07 -5.28 14.20
CA PHE A 63 6.58 -5.45 15.56
C PHE A 63 6.67 -4.09 16.24
N ASP A 64 5.96 -3.94 17.36
CA ASP A 64 5.96 -2.69 18.13
C ASP A 64 6.97 -2.82 19.27
N VAL A 65 8.14 -2.25 19.06
CA VAL A 65 9.24 -2.31 20.05
C VAL A 65 8.84 -1.63 21.34
N ASP A 66 8.14 -0.52 21.27
CA ASP A 66 7.75 0.23 22.47
C ASP A 66 6.76 -0.56 23.32
N ALA A 67 5.75 -1.15 22.72
CA ALA A 67 4.79 -1.98 23.42
C ALA A 67 5.46 -3.22 24.02
N PHE A 68 6.36 -3.83 23.26
CA PHE A 68 7.12 -4.98 23.73
C PHE A 68 7.96 -4.63 24.95
N THR A 69 8.64 -3.50 24.89
CA THR A 69 9.50 -3.04 26.00
C THR A 69 8.67 -2.74 27.23
N GLU A 70 7.51 -2.09 27.08
CA GLU A 70 6.61 -1.85 28.21
C GLU A 70 6.16 -3.15 28.87
N ASN A 71 5.80 -4.12 28.07
CA ASN A 71 5.35 -5.41 28.60
C ASN A 71 6.45 -6.14 29.37
N LEU A 72 7.69 -6.03 28.93
CA LEU A 72 8.81 -6.62 29.63
C LEU A 72 9.00 -6.01 31.03
N PHE A 73 8.79 -4.73 31.15
CA PHE A 73 8.99 -4.03 32.42
C PHE A 73 7.76 -4.06 33.32
N LYS A 74 6.61 -4.44 32.78
CA LYS A 74 5.37 -4.52 33.55
C LYS A 74 5.12 -5.86 34.19
N THR A 75 5.96 -6.83 33.97
CA THR A 75 5.75 -8.19 34.46
C THR A 75 6.26 -8.41 35.87
N ASN A 76 6.34 -7.40 36.64
CA ASN A 76 6.80 -7.53 38.03
C ASN A 76 5.65 -7.66 39.02
#